data_264e7d3609c1097a75922f0831948b4d
#
_entry.id   264e7d3609c1097a75922f0831948b4d
#
_cell.length_a   1.000
_cell.length_b   1.000
_cell.length_c   1.000
_cell.angle_alpha   90.00
_cell.angle_beta   90.00
_cell.angle_gamma   90.00
#
_symmetry.space_group_name_H-M   'P 1'
#
loop_
_entity.id
_entity.type
_entity.pdbx_description
1 polymer ?
#
loop_
_entity_poly.entity_id
_entity_poly.type
_entity_poly.pdbx_seq_one_letter_code
_entity_poly.pdbx_strand_id
1 'polypeptide(L)'
;ALVSKNCAEWFICDLAMMLGDYVSVPIFPTAGADTIEYCVTHSESKALIGGKLDDPAATQQVIDAMPELISIALPYDSAPQCQYQFNALIADAVPSEERPQHYDDKLMSLVYTSGTSGLPKGAMLTYGAFSWSVQQLINHIGIQANDRLFSYLPLAHITERVYIFGSSIMGGVPTAFPESLDTFIEDVKMHRPTLFISVPRLWTLFQQRIQDKLPQKKLNFLLKIPFVNSLIKKKLAEGLGLEQARVLGCGSAPVSPALLDWYHSVGLNITEAWGMTESFAYSTINYPFRADKIGT
;
A
#
# COMPACT_ATOMS: atom_id res chain seq x y z
N ALA A 1 18.26 1.78 0.73
CA ALA A 1 17.01 2.53 0.90
C ALA A 1 16.24 2.59 -0.42
N LEU A 2 14.93 2.81 -0.37
CA LEU A 2 14.06 2.84 -1.55
C LEU A 2 13.02 3.95 -1.40
N VAL A 3 13.04 4.92 -2.31
CA VAL A 3 12.13 6.08 -2.36
C VAL A 3 11.38 6.07 -3.69
N SER A 4 10.13 5.64 -3.68
CA SER A 4 9.28 5.63 -4.88
C SER A 4 7.81 5.49 -4.52
N LYS A 5 6.93 6.01 -5.38
CA LYS A 5 5.53 5.58 -5.43
C LYS A 5 5.44 4.10 -5.82
N ASN A 6 4.27 3.53 -5.63
CA ASN A 6 3.99 2.14 -5.94
C ASN A 6 4.11 1.88 -7.44
N CYS A 7 4.89 0.87 -7.79
CA CYS A 7 5.11 0.39 -9.16
C CYS A 7 5.63 -1.05 -9.11
N ALA A 8 5.67 -1.72 -10.24
CA ALA A 8 6.17 -3.09 -10.32
C ALA A 8 7.65 -3.19 -9.94
N GLU A 9 8.45 -2.22 -10.36
CA GLU A 9 9.89 -2.17 -10.08
C GLU A 9 10.18 -1.99 -8.58
N TRP A 10 9.26 -1.33 -7.83
CA TRP A 10 9.36 -1.28 -6.38
C TRP A 10 9.28 -2.69 -5.77
N PHE A 11 8.31 -3.50 -6.20
CA PHE A 11 8.17 -4.90 -5.75
C PHE A 11 9.40 -5.72 -6.13
N ILE A 12 9.89 -5.56 -7.35
CA ILE A 12 11.07 -6.27 -7.84
C ILE A 12 12.30 -5.90 -7.02
N CYS A 13 12.52 -4.62 -6.72
CA CYS A 13 13.66 -4.17 -5.92
C CYS A 13 13.59 -4.71 -4.48
N ASP A 14 12.42 -4.68 -3.83
CA ASP A 14 12.27 -5.18 -2.47
C ASP A 14 12.50 -6.70 -2.41
N LEU A 15 11.98 -7.46 -3.40
CA LEU A 15 12.27 -8.89 -3.55
C LEU A 15 13.74 -9.16 -3.86
N ALA A 16 14.37 -8.35 -4.70
CA ALA A 16 15.80 -8.49 -5.00
C ALA A 16 16.66 -8.24 -3.75
N MET A 17 16.28 -7.27 -2.92
CA MET A 17 16.94 -7.06 -1.62
C MET A 17 16.78 -8.27 -0.70
N MET A 18 15.59 -8.85 -0.62
CA MET A 18 15.36 -10.07 0.15
C MET A 18 16.20 -11.24 -0.37
N LEU A 19 16.22 -11.45 -1.70
CA LEU A 19 16.99 -12.53 -2.33
C LEU A 19 18.51 -12.31 -2.29
N GLY A 20 18.94 -11.06 -2.22
CA GLY A 20 20.36 -10.68 -2.07
C GLY A 20 20.85 -10.58 -0.64
N ASP A 21 19.99 -10.92 0.32
CA ASP A 21 20.30 -10.85 1.75
C ASP A 21 20.53 -9.43 2.29
N TYR A 22 19.86 -8.43 1.70
CA TYR A 22 19.91 -7.04 2.13
C TYR A 22 18.68 -6.67 2.96
N VAL A 23 18.87 -5.71 3.89
CA VAL A 23 17.78 -5.12 4.66
C VAL A 23 17.13 -3.98 3.86
N SER A 24 15.85 -4.10 3.61
CA SER A 24 15.07 -3.07 2.91
C SER A 24 14.74 -1.90 3.83
N VAL A 25 14.94 -0.67 3.33
CA VAL A 25 14.60 0.58 4.04
C VAL A 25 13.66 1.41 3.15
N PRO A 26 12.35 1.14 3.19
CA PRO A 26 11.38 1.90 2.41
C PRO A 26 11.16 3.27 3.03
N ILE A 27 11.24 4.31 2.20
CA ILE A 27 11.03 5.71 2.60
C ILE A 27 9.82 6.26 1.85
N PHE A 28 9.02 7.08 2.52
CA PHE A 28 7.85 7.69 1.90
C PHE A 28 8.25 8.55 0.69
N PRO A 29 7.55 8.42 -0.45
CA PRO A 29 7.85 9.20 -1.66
C PRO A 29 7.63 10.72 -1.49
N THR A 30 6.97 11.13 -0.42
CA THR A 30 6.73 12.52 -0.06
C THR A 30 7.67 13.04 1.05
N ALA A 31 8.68 12.26 1.42
CA ALA A 31 9.65 12.66 2.44
C ALA A 31 10.52 13.83 1.94
N GLY A 32 10.76 14.80 2.80
CA GLY A 32 11.74 15.86 2.54
C GLY A 32 13.17 15.35 2.64
N ALA A 33 14.13 16.13 2.11
CA ALA A 33 15.55 15.77 2.05
C ALA A 33 16.12 15.40 3.44
N ASP A 34 15.84 16.20 4.46
CA ASP A 34 16.32 15.94 5.84
C ASP A 34 15.85 14.58 6.37
N THR A 35 14.62 14.17 6.04
CA THR A 35 14.07 12.87 6.45
C THR A 35 14.72 11.73 5.67
N ILE A 36 14.93 11.89 4.37
CA ILE A 36 15.59 10.88 3.52
C ILE A 36 17.02 10.70 3.99
N GLU A 37 17.77 11.79 4.16
CA GLU A 37 19.15 11.78 4.65
C GLU A 37 19.26 11.11 6.03
N TYR A 38 18.38 11.48 6.96
CA TYR A 38 18.31 10.85 8.27
C TYR A 38 18.08 9.35 8.18
N CYS A 39 17.10 8.90 7.39
CA CYS A 39 16.80 7.47 7.24
C CYS A 39 17.98 6.71 6.62
N VAL A 40 18.61 7.26 5.59
CA VAL A 40 19.77 6.66 4.90
C VAL A 40 20.96 6.54 5.86
N THR A 41 21.27 7.62 6.60
CA THR A 41 22.40 7.65 7.52
C THR A 41 22.17 6.75 8.73
N HIS A 42 21.00 6.87 9.39
CA HIS A 42 20.66 6.10 10.59
C HIS A 42 20.53 4.59 10.32
N SER A 43 20.08 4.20 9.13
CA SER A 43 20.02 2.79 8.72
C SER A 43 21.33 2.25 8.17
N GLU A 44 22.35 3.10 8.04
CA GLU A 44 23.63 2.77 7.39
C GLU A 44 23.45 2.21 5.96
N SER A 45 22.44 2.74 5.24
CA SER A 45 22.14 2.29 3.88
C SER A 45 23.33 2.46 2.94
N LYS A 46 23.63 1.45 2.14
CA LYS A 46 24.73 1.47 1.16
C LYS A 46 24.27 1.90 -0.23
N ALA A 47 22.96 1.81 -0.47
CA ALA A 47 22.36 2.19 -1.74
C ALA A 47 21.04 2.95 -1.52
N LEU A 48 20.74 3.88 -2.43
CA LEU A 48 19.47 4.59 -2.53
C LEU A 48 18.88 4.36 -3.91
N ILE A 49 17.72 3.73 -3.95
CA ILE A 49 16.95 3.50 -5.17
C ILE A 49 15.88 4.58 -5.26
N GLY A 50 15.92 5.41 -6.29
CA GLY A 50 14.94 6.44 -6.56
C GLY A 50 14.03 6.05 -7.72
N GLY A 51 12.72 6.17 -7.56
CA GLY A 51 11.77 5.70 -8.56
C GLY A 51 10.75 6.74 -9.02
N LYS A 52 9.50 6.31 -9.18
CA LYS A 52 8.36 7.13 -9.60
C LYS A 52 8.03 8.16 -8.50
N LEU A 53 8.30 9.44 -8.73
CA LEU A 53 8.09 10.52 -7.77
C LEU A 53 7.27 11.65 -8.42
N ASP A 54 6.53 12.40 -7.61
CA ASP A 54 5.90 13.65 -8.11
C ASP A 54 6.93 14.78 -8.26
N ASP A 55 7.88 14.82 -7.31
CA ASP A 55 9.01 15.74 -7.32
C ASP A 55 10.26 14.99 -6.81
N PRO A 56 11.27 14.79 -7.65
CA PRO A 56 12.50 14.12 -7.26
C PRO A 56 13.50 15.02 -6.51
N ALA A 57 13.24 16.34 -6.37
CA ALA A 57 14.22 17.30 -5.87
C ALA A 57 14.78 16.94 -4.49
N ALA A 58 13.94 16.51 -3.55
CA ALA A 58 14.39 16.12 -2.21
C ALA A 58 15.32 14.90 -2.25
N THR A 59 14.99 13.90 -3.07
CA THR A 59 15.82 12.68 -3.24
C THR A 59 17.12 13.02 -3.96
N GLN A 60 17.06 13.90 -4.98
CA GLN A 60 18.24 14.37 -5.71
C GLN A 60 19.21 15.11 -4.79
N GLN A 61 18.71 15.99 -3.93
CA GLN A 61 19.53 16.73 -2.96
C GLN A 61 20.34 15.76 -2.07
N VAL A 62 19.75 14.65 -1.62
CA VAL A 62 20.45 13.66 -0.80
C VAL A 62 21.49 12.90 -1.61
N ILE A 63 21.18 12.51 -2.85
CA ILE A 63 22.15 11.85 -3.76
C ILE A 63 23.36 12.75 -4.01
N ASP A 64 23.13 14.02 -4.27
CA ASP A 64 24.22 15.00 -4.54
C ASP A 64 25.08 15.26 -3.29
N ALA A 65 24.48 15.22 -2.09
CA ALA A 65 25.17 15.43 -0.83
C ALA A 65 25.97 14.19 -0.35
N MET A 66 25.64 12.99 -0.87
CA MET A 66 26.22 11.71 -0.44
C MET A 66 26.80 10.94 -1.65
N PRO A 67 27.89 11.42 -2.27
CA PRO A 67 28.44 10.84 -3.52
C PRO A 67 28.99 9.41 -3.36
N GLU A 68 29.26 8.98 -2.14
CA GLU A 68 29.65 7.61 -1.80
C GLU A 68 28.48 6.61 -1.78
N LEU A 69 27.25 7.11 -1.73
CA LEU A 69 26.06 6.30 -1.71
C LEU A 69 25.76 5.79 -3.14
N ILE A 70 25.66 4.48 -3.30
CA ILE A 70 25.25 3.89 -4.58
C ILE A 70 23.84 4.37 -4.90
N SER A 71 23.65 5.08 -6.02
CA SER A 71 22.34 5.55 -6.44
C SER A 71 21.85 4.86 -7.71
N ILE A 72 20.58 4.41 -7.70
CA ILE A 72 19.96 3.65 -8.79
C ILE A 72 18.63 4.31 -9.15
N ALA A 73 18.42 4.68 -10.41
CA ALA A 73 17.17 5.19 -10.92
C ALA A 73 16.29 4.08 -11.47
N LEU A 74 15.04 4.00 -11.04
CA LEU A 74 14.01 3.18 -11.69
C LEU A 74 13.60 3.79 -13.04
N PRO A 75 13.01 3.01 -13.98
CA PRO A 75 12.78 3.43 -15.35
C PRO A 75 11.57 4.38 -15.51
N TYR A 76 11.60 5.49 -14.81
CA TYR A 76 10.57 6.54 -14.83
C TYR A 76 11.20 7.90 -15.13
N ASP A 77 10.56 8.70 -15.97
CA ASP A 77 11.02 10.05 -16.29
C ASP A 77 11.08 10.97 -15.05
N SER A 78 10.28 10.65 -14.03
CA SER A 78 10.22 11.35 -12.76
C SER A 78 11.20 10.81 -11.69
N ALA A 79 12.07 9.86 -12.04
CA ALA A 79 13.12 9.37 -11.15
C ALA A 79 14.26 10.41 -11.02
N PRO A 80 14.98 10.44 -9.88
CA PRO A 80 16.15 11.28 -9.73
C PRO A 80 17.29 10.85 -10.68
N GLN A 81 18.23 11.74 -10.92
CA GLN A 81 19.47 11.39 -11.63
C GLN A 81 20.38 10.57 -10.73
N CYS A 82 20.75 9.38 -11.17
CA CYS A 82 21.52 8.42 -10.39
C CYS A 82 22.73 7.91 -11.17
N GLN A 83 23.69 7.33 -10.42
CA GLN A 83 24.89 6.69 -10.99
C GLN A 83 24.53 5.53 -11.92
N TYR A 84 23.49 4.77 -11.57
CA TYR A 84 23.08 3.58 -12.30
C TYR A 84 21.62 3.67 -12.73
N GLN A 85 21.32 3.02 -13.87
CA GLN A 85 19.96 2.88 -14.40
C GLN A 85 19.48 1.45 -14.22
N PHE A 86 18.30 1.25 -13.64
CA PHE A 86 17.73 -0.06 -13.33
C PHE A 86 17.74 -1.01 -14.54
N ASN A 87 17.27 -0.55 -15.72
CA ASN A 87 17.21 -1.39 -16.92
C ASN A 87 18.60 -1.80 -17.42
N ALA A 88 19.60 -0.92 -17.29
CA ALA A 88 20.97 -1.26 -17.67
C ALA A 88 21.58 -2.34 -16.75
N LEU A 89 21.36 -2.18 -15.42
CA LEU A 89 21.82 -3.18 -14.46
C LEU A 89 21.21 -4.56 -14.72
N ILE A 90 19.92 -4.63 -15.05
CA ILE A 90 19.25 -5.90 -15.37
C ILE A 90 19.76 -6.49 -16.68
N ALA A 91 19.98 -5.67 -17.71
CA ALA A 91 20.45 -6.15 -19.01
C ALA A 91 21.84 -6.79 -18.93
N ASP A 92 22.70 -6.27 -18.05
CA ASP A 92 24.06 -6.75 -17.87
C ASP A 92 24.19 -7.86 -16.80
N ALA A 93 23.11 -8.12 -16.03
CA ALA A 93 23.15 -9.08 -14.94
C ALA A 93 23.05 -10.52 -15.40
N VAL A 94 23.84 -11.37 -14.76
CA VAL A 94 23.68 -12.83 -14.87
C VAL A 94 22.79 -13.28 -13.72
N PRO A 95 21.69 -14.02 -13.98
CA PRO A 95 20.82 -14.50 -12.92
C PRO A 95 21.58 -15.34 -11.89
N SER A 96 21.42 -15.02 -10.61
CA SER A 96 22.00 -15.81 -9.53
C SER A 96 21.17 -17.08 -9.28
N GLU A 97 21.85 -18.21 -9.15
CA GLU A 97 21.25 -19.48 -8.71
C GLU A 97 21.21 -19.59 -7.17
N GLU A 98 21.95 -18.72 -6.48
CA GLU A 98 22.00 -18.71 -5.03
C GLU A 98 20.63 -18.27 -4.45
N ARG A 99 20.23 -18.97 -3.40
CA ARG A 99 19.04 -18.64 -2.61
C ARG A 99 19.46 -18.51 -1.16
N PRO A 100 19.41 -17.31 -0.59
CA PRO A 100 19.76 -17.12 0.80
C PRO A 100 18.80 -17.91 1.69
N GLN A 101 19.31 -18.47 2.76
CA GLN A 101 18.49 -19.07 3.80
C GLN A 101 18.13 -17.99 4.82
N HIS A 102 16.85 -17.67 4.90
CA HIS A 102 16.36 -16.74 5.91
C HIS A 102 15.85 -17.50 7.13
N TYR A 103 16.29 -17.09 8.29
CA TYR A 103 15.76 -17.54 9.57
C TYR A 103 14.67 -16.56 10.06
N ASP A 104 13.77 -17.04 10.88
CA ASP A 104 12.60 -16.28 11.32
C ASP A 104 12.96 -14.98 12.04
N ASP A 105 14.03 -14.97 12.81
CA ASP A 105 14.53 -13.81 13.56
C ASP A 105 15.40 -12.84 12.74
N LYS A 106 15.72 -13.20 11.50
CA LYS A 106 16.54 -12.36 10.63
C LYS A 106 15.81 -11.09 10.22
N LEU A 107 16.51 -9.97 10.29
CA LEU A 107 15.98 -8.66 9.91
C LEU A 107 15.71 -8.61 8.39
N MET A 108 14.47 -8.29 8.03
CA MET A 108 14.02 -8.14 6.64
C MET A 108 13.98 -6.67 6.22
N SER A 109 13.46 -5.81 7.09
CA SER A 109 13.22 -4.41 6.75
C SER A 109 13.25 -3.50 7.97
N LEU A 110 13.65 -2.23 7.77
CA LEU A 110 13.51 -1.14 8.71
C LEU A 110 12.43 -0.18 8.21
N VAL A 111 11.28 -0.17 8.87
CA VAL A 111 10.18 0.75 8.52
C VAL A 111 10.15 1.92 9.49
N TYR A 112 10.42 3.12 8.97
CA TYR A 112 10.48 4.33 9.78
C TYR A 112 9.09 4.87 10.09
N THR A 113 8.84 5.13 11.38
CA THR A 113 7.60 5.72 11.88
C THR A 113 7.88 7.05 12.54
N SER A 114 6.92 7.98 12.48
CA SER A 114 6.97 9.22 13.26
C SER A 114 6.89 8.90 14.74
N GLY A 115 8.02 8.82 15.41
CA GLY A 115 8.07 8.61 16.85
C GLY A 115 7.49 9.80 17.63
N THR A 116 6.99 9.55 18.83
CA THR A 116 6.49 10.58 19.76
C THR A 116 7.58 11.57 20.23
N SER A 117 8.85 11.30 19.95
CA SER A 117 10.03 12.04 20.42
C SER A 117 10.74 12.89 19.34
N GLY A 118 10.13 13.12 18.19
CA GLY A 118 10.64 14.02 17.13
C GLY A 118 11.28 13.29 15.95
N LEU A 119 12.42 12.60 16.12
CA LEU A 119 13.06 11.88 15.01
C LEU A 119 12.35 10.55 14.69
N PRO A 120 12.27 10.16 13.41
CA PRO A 120 11.70 8.88 13.03
C PRO A 120 12.45 7.70 13.65
N LYS A 121 11.70 6.65 14.05
CA LYS A 121 12.26 5.40 14.59
C LYS A 121 12.07 4.27 13.58
N GLY A 122 13.13 3.52 13.32
CA GLY A 122 13.08 2.36 12.44
C GLY A 122 12.55 1.12 13.18
N ALA A 123 11.32 0.74 12.91
CA ALA A 123 10.77 -0.54 13.38
C ALA A 123 11.50 -1.69 12.68
N MET A 124 12.07 -2.60 13.48
CA MET A 124 12.82 -3.77 12.99
C MET A 124 11.85 -4.89 12.65
N LEU A 125 11.71 -5.21 11.39
CA LEU A 125 10.78 -6.21 10.90
C LEU A 125 11.53 -7.46 10.45
N THR A 126 11.20 -8.63 11.01
CA THR A 126 11.85 -9.91 10.70
C THR A 126 11.09 -10.70 9.63
N TYR A 127 11.78 -11.62 8.96
CA TYR A 127 11.18 -12.52 7.95
C TYR A 127 10.09 -13.38 8.54
N GLY A 128 10.30 -13.99 9.70
CA GLY A 128 9.32 -14.85 10.33
C GLY A 128 8.04 -14.12 10.70
N ALA A 129 8.16 -12.92 11.31
CA ALA A 129 7.00 -12.14 11.69
C ALA A 129 6.22 -11.64 10.45
N PHE A 130 6.90 -11.25 9.37
CA PHE A 130 6.28 -10.89 8.10
C PHE A 130 5.53 -12.08 7.49
N SER A 131 6.22 -13.20 7.31
CA SER A 131 5.66 -14.41 6.69
C SER A 131 4.45 -14.92 7.47
N TRP A 132 4.57 -14.97 8.81
CA TRP A 132 3.47 -15.38 9.66
C TRP A 132 2.26 -14.46 9.52
N SER A 133 2.46 -13.15 9.60
CA SER A 133 1.38 -12.17 9.53
C SER A 133 0.64 -12.23 8.19
N VAL A 134 1.39 -12.31 7.07
CA VAL A 134 0.81 -12.43 5.74
C VAL A 134 0.07 -13.75 5.57
N GLN A 135 0.63 -14.86 6.06
CA GLN A 135 -0.04 -16.16 5.98
C GLN A 135 -1.34 -16.19 6.79
N GLN A 136 -1.36 -15.59 8.00
CA GLN A 136 -2.59 -15.48 8.79
C GLN A 136 -3.63 -14.60 8.09
N LEU A 137 -3.21 -13.49 7.49
CA LEU A 137 -4.09 -12.62 6.71
C LEU A 137 -4.71 -13.38 5.53
N ILE A 138 -3.90 -14.09 4.74
CA ILE A 138 -4.36 -14.89 3.59
C ILE A 138 -5.38 -15.93 4.05
N ASN A 139 -5.09 -16.67 5.10
CA ASN A 139 -5.96 -17.71 5.64
C ASN A 139 -7.28 -17.12 6.19
N HIS A 140 -7.20 -16.04 6.97
CA HIS A 140 -8.37 -15.43 7.62
C HIS A 140 -9.33 -14.82 6.62
N ILE A 141 -8.82 -14.07 5.63
CA ILE A 141 -9.63 -13.42 4.59
C ILE A 141 -9.99 -14.41 3.47
N GLY A 142 -9.31 -15.53 3.37
CA GLY A 142 -9.47 -16.49 2.28
C GLY A 142 -9.00 -15.91 0.94
N ILE A 143 -7.81 -15.29 0.94
CA ILE A 143 -7.22 -14.70 -0.28
C ILE A 143 -6.84 -15.82 -1.23
N GLN A 144 -7.17 -15.66 -2.52
CA GLN A 144 -6.95 -16.65 -3.57
C GLN A 144 -6.21 -16.04 -4.76
N ALA A 145 -5.53 -16.86 -5.54
CA ALA A 145 -4.76 -16.41 -6.70
C ALA A 145 -5.60 -15.74 -7.81
N ASN A 146 -6.92 -15.97 -7.84
CA ASN A 146 -7.86 -15.30 -8.74
C ASN A 146 -8.40 -13.98 -8.19
N ASP A 147 -8.04 -13.59 -6.98
CA ASP A 147 -8.28 -12.24 -6.47
C ASP A 147 -7.48 -11.19 -7.26
N ARG A 148 -7.80 -9.93 -7.09
CA ARG A 148 -7.11 -8.80 -7.70
C ARG A 148 -6.86 -7.73 -6.66
N LEU A 149 -5.60 -7.31 -6.54
CA LEU A 149 -5.15 -6.28 -5.62
C LEU A 149 -4.86 -4.98 -6.36
N PHE A 150 -5.03 -3.85 -5.67
CA PHE A 150 -4.70 -2.53 -6.18
C PHE A 150 -3.79 -1.82 -5.19
N SER A 151 -2.53 -1.61 -5.59
CA SER A 151 -1.48 -1.06 -4.73
C SER A 151 -1.32 0.43 -4.96
N TYR A 152 -1.66 1.24 -3.96
CA TYR A 152 -1.60 2.71 -4.08
C TYR A 152 -1.28 3.45 -2.76
N LEU A 153 -1.51 2.85 -1.60
CA LEU A 153 -1.02 3.40 -0.34
C LEU A 153 0.51 3.25 -0.29
N PRO A 154 1.23 4.17 0.36
CA PRO A 154 2.70 4.10 0.33
C PRO A 154 3.23 2.75 0.81
N LEU A 155 4.10 2.11 0.01
CA LEU A 155 4.77 0.86 0.38
C LEU A 155 5.79 1.02 1.51
N ALA A 156 6.13 2.25 1.86
CA ALA A 156 6.83 2.58 3.11
C ALA A 156 5.94 2.40 4.36
N HIS A 157 4.63 2.24 4.18
CA HIS A 157 3.69 1.97 5.27
C HIS A 157 3.43 0.47 5.41
N ILE A 158 3.48 -0.04 6.63
CA ILE A 158 3.35 -1.49 6.90
C ILE A 158 2.04 -2.10 6.39
N THR A 159 0.94 -1.36 6.39
CA THR A 159 -0.36 -1.86 5.89
C THR A 159 -0.26 -2.28 4.43
N GLU A 160 0.32 -1.43 3.58
CA GLU A 160 0.48 -1.74 2.15
C GLU A 160 1.45 -2.91 1.93
N ARG A 161 2.50 -2.99 2.74
CA ARG A 161 3.46 -4.11 2.67
C ARG A 161 2.86 -5.45 3.05
N VAL A 162 2.00 -5.50 4.06
CA VAL A 162 1.39 -6.77 4.51
C VAL A 162 0.18 -7.13 3.66
N TYR A 163 -0.78 -6.19 3.54
CA TYR A 163 -2.06 -6.50 2.90
C TYR A 163 -1.97 -6.63 1.38
N ILE A 164 -1.11 -5.84 0.73
CA ILE A 164 -1.01 -5.82 -0.73
C ILE A 164 0.25 -6.55 -1.19
N PHE A 165 1.46 -6.05 -0.86
CA PHE A 165 2.71 -6.66 -1.29
C PHE A 165 2.83 -8.12 -0.80
N GLY A 166 2.63 -8.36 0.50
CA GLY A 166 2.69 -9.71 1.07
C GLY A 166 1.68 -10.66 0.45
N SER A 167 0.41 -10.23 0.30
CA SER A 167 -0.63 -11.05 -0.33
C SER A 167 -0.35 -11.30 -1.81
N SER A 168 0.23 -10.33 -2.52
CA SER A 168 0.64 -10.54 -3.91
C SER A 168 1.71 -11.62 -4.04
N ILE A 169 2.77 -11.53 -3.22
CA ILE A 169 3.92 -12.43 -3.32
C ILE A 169 3.58 -13.83 -2.77
N MET A 170 3.02 -13.92 -1.57
CA MET A 170 2.76 -15.21 -0.92
C MET A 170 1.47 -15.87 -1.39
N GLY A 171 0.48 -15.07 -1.80
CA GLY A 171 -0.81 -15.57 -2.30
C GLY A 171 -0.85 -15.75 -3.82
N GLY A 172 0.17 -15.29 -4.56
CA GLY A 172 0.19 -15.32 -6.02
C GLY A 172 -0.88 -14.43 -6.65
N VAL A 173 -1.25 -13.32 -6.00
CA VAL A 173 -2.37 -12.47 -6.42
C VAL A 173 -1.89 -11.36 -7.35
N PRO A 174 -2.48 -11.21 -8.55
CA PRO A 174 -2.13 -10.12 -9.45
C PRO A 174 -2.46 -8.76 -8.84
N THR A 175 -1.52 -7.84 -8.95
CA THR A 175 -1.60 -6.50 -8.39
C THR A 175 -1.45 -5.46 -9.49
N ALA A 176 -2.36 -4.48 -9.53
CA ALA A 176 -2.25 -3.29 -10.39
C ALA A 176 -1.82 -2.07 -9.56
N PHE A 177 -1.25 -1.10 -10.26
CA PHE A 177 -0.79 0.17 -9.71
C PHE A 177 -1.48 1.33 -10.43
N PRO A 178 -1.81 2.44 -9.76
CA PRO A 178 -2.36 3.61 -10.44
C PRO A 178 -1.28 4.27 -11.32
N GLU A 179 -1.70 4.74 -12.47
CA GLU A 179 -0.81 5.55 -13.32
C GLU A 179 -0.51 6.89 -12.65
N SER A 180 -1.56 7.58 -12.18
CA SER A 180 -1.44 8.86 -11.49
C SER A 180 -2.61 9.07 -10.50
N LEU A 181 -2.58 10.17 -9.74
CA LEU A 181 -3.71 10.57 -8.91
C LEU A 181 -4.92 11.02 -9.75
N ASP A 182 -4.68 11.58 -10.94
CA ASP A 182 -5.74 12.06 -11.82
C ASP A 182 -6.51 10.90 -12.46
N THR A 183 -5.82 9.80 -12.78
CA THR A 183 -6.42 8.61 -13.39
C THR A 183 -6.94 7.60 -12.37
N PHE A 184 -6.68 7.82 -11.08
CA PHE A 184 -6.91 6.85 -10.00
C PHE A 184 -8.25 6.12 -10.06
N ILE A 185 -9.36 6.84 -10.22
CA ILE A 185 -10.71 6.24 -10.27
C ILE A 185 -10.90 5.39 -11.52
N GLU A 186 -10.36 5.84 -12.66
CA GLU A 186 -10.46 5.07 -13.91
C GLU A 186 -9.57 3.83 -13.86
N ASP A 187 -8.41 3.92 -13.22
CA ASP A 187 -7.51 2.78 -13.00
C ASP A 187 -8.17 1.73 -12.09
N VAL A 188 -8.84 2.15 -11.00
CA VAL A 188 -9.61 1.24 -10.13
C VAL A 188 -10.75 0.58 -10.92
N LYS A 189 -11.51 1.34 -11.73
CA LYS A 189 -12.60 0.80 -12.58
C LYS A 189 -12.10 -0.18 -13.63
N MET A 190 -10.95 0.08 -14.21
CA MET A 190 -10.34 -0.80 -15.21
C MET A 190 -9.90 -2.11 -14.58
N HIS A 191 -9.25 -2.05 -13.43
CA HIS A 191 -8.71 -3.23 -12.73
C HIS A 191 -9.79 -4.01 -11.97
N ARG A 192 -10.78 -3.32 -11.39
CA ARG A 192 -11.91 -3.90 -10.63
C ARG A 192 -11.42 -4.82 -9.52
N PRO A 193 -10.72 -4.29 -8.52
CA PRO A 193 -10.11 -5.10 -7.46
C PRO A 193 -11.16 -5.90 -6.68
N THR A 194 -10.80 -7.12 -6.26
CA THR A 194 -11.64 -7.96 -5.39
C THR A 194 -11.38 -7.70 -3.91
N LEU A 195 -10.17 -7.21 -3.61
CA LEU A 195 -9.79 -6.70 -2.29
C LEU A 195 -9.33 -5.25 -2.45
N PHE A 196 -9.97 -4.34 -1.74
CA PHE A 196 -9.62 -2.92 -1.77
C PHE A 196 -9.52 -2.37 -0.35
N ILE A 197 -8.32 -1.94 0.01
CA ILE A 197 -8.01 -1.41 1.34
C ILE A 197 -7.67 0.06 1.23
N SER A 198 -8.22 0.87 2.11
CA SER A 198 -8.06 2.30 2.09
C SER A 198 -7.99 2.91 3.48
N VAL A 199 -7.78 4.22 3.50
CA VAL A 199 -7.80 5.04 4.71
C VAL A 199 -9.11 5.83 4.79
N PRO A 200 -9.54 6.27 5.98
CA PRO A 200 -10.80 6.98 6.17
C PRO A 200 -10.96 8.20 5.25
N ARG A 201 -9.86 8.90 4.97
CA ARG A 201 -9.88 10.10 4.10
C ARG A 201 -10.38 9.80 2.69
N LEU A 202 -9.94 8.68 2.08
CA LEU A 202 -10.40 8.32 0.73
C LEU A 202 -11.86 7.89 0.73
N TRP A 203 -12.28 7.14 1.73
CA TRP A 203 -13.69 6.77 1.90
C TRP A 203 -14.59 8.00 2.05
N THR A 204 -14.15 9.00 2.84
CA THR A 204 -14.87 10.28 2.95
C THR A 204 -14.95 11.02 1.61
N LEU A 205 -13.87 11.05 0.85
CA LEU A 205 -13.84 11.68 -0.47
C LEU A 205 -14.79 10.99 -1.46
N PHE A 206 -14.83 9.66 -1.45
CA PHE A 206 -15.76 8.89 -2.28
C PHE A 206 -17.22 9.18 -1.89
N GLN A 207 -17.53 9.22 -0.60
CA GLN A 207 -18.87 9.59 -0.13
C GLN A 207 -19.26 10.98 -0.63
N GLN A 208 -18.40 11.97 -0.45
CA GLN A 208 -18.64 13.35 -0.91
C GLN A 208 -18.92 13.41 -2.41
N ARG A 209 -18.06 12.78 -3.24
CA ARG A 209 -18.25 12.73 -4.69
C ARG A 209 -19.57 12.06 -5.11
N ILE A 210 -20.01 11.07 -4.37
CA ILE A 210 -21.31 10.43 -4.59
C ILE A 210 -22.44 11.42 -4.24
N GLN A 211 -22.35 12.09 -3.09
CA GLN A 211 -23.36 13.03 -2.61
C GLN A 211 -23.48 14.28 -3.50
N ASP A 212 -22.38 14.74 -4.10
CA ASP A 212 -22.36 15.83 -5.07
C ASP A 212 -23.20 15.50 -6.32
N LYS A 213 -23.13 14.24 -6.79
CA LYS A 213 -23.90 13.76 -7.95
C LYS A 213 -25.31 13.30 -7.58
N LEU A 214 -25.48 12.77 -6.38
CA LEU A 214 -26.73 12.23 -5.89
C LEU A 214 -26.95 12.69 -4.42
N PRO A 215 -27.64 13.83 -4.21
CA PRO A 215 -27.88 14.38 -2.88
C PRO A 215 -28.51 13.38 -1.91
N GLN A 216 -28.09 13.41 -0.65
CA GLN A 216 -28.44 12.40 0.38
C GLN A 216 -29.96 12.16 0.50
N LYS A 217 -30.78 13.21 0.43
CA LYS A 217 -32.25 13.07 0.48
C LYS A 217 -32.79 12.22 -0.65
N LYS A 218 -32.26 12.43 -1.86
CA LYS A 218 -32.65 11.66 -3.05
C LYS A 218 -32.14 10.23 -2.96
N LEU A 219 -30.90 10.03 -2.52
CA LEU A 219 -30.34 8.70 -2.30
C LEU A 219 -31.19 7.90 -1.30
N ASN A 220 -31.51 8.49 -0.14
CA ASN A 220 -32.36 7.85 0.88
C ASN A 220 -33.76 7.48 0.36
N PHE A 221 -34.34 8.30 -0.51
CA PHE A 221 -35.62 8.00 -1.15
C PHE A 221 -35.48 6.79 -2.11
N LEU A 222 -34.48 6.80 -2.98
CA LEU A 222 -34.24 5.74 -3.95
C LEU A 222 -33.95 4.38 -3.29
N LEU A 223 -33.20 4.40 -2.17
CA LEU A 223 -32.88 3.18 -1.41
C LEU A 223 -34.11 2.55 -0.73
N LYS A 224 -35.24 3.27 -0.57
CA LYS A 224 -36.50 2.74 -0.03
C LYS A 224 -37.35 2.05 -1.09
N ILE A 225 -37.09 2.26 -2.37
CA ILE A 225 -37.91 1.71 -3.46
C ILE A 225 -37.41 0.30 -3.80
N PRO A 226 -38.25 -0.74 -3.69
CA PRO A 226 -37.89 -2.11 -4.11
C PRO A 226 -37.37 -2.13 -5.55
N PHE A 227 -36.42 -3.02 -5.87
CA PHE A 227 -35.72 -3.15 -7.16
C PHE A 227 -34.82 -1.95 -7.51
N VAL A 228 -35.24 -0.69 -7.28
CA VAL A 228 -34.40 0.50 -7.49
C VAL A 228 -33.23 0.51 -6.52
N ASN A 229 -33.46 0.11 -5.28
CA ASN A 229 -32.41 -0.04 -4.26
C ASN A 229 -31.22 -0.89 -4.78
N SER A 230 -31.49 -2.09 -5.28
CA SER A 230 -30.43 -2.98 -5.78
C SER A 230 -29.70 -2.37 -6.97
N LEU A 231 -30.43 -1.72 -7.90
CA LEU A 231 -29.83 -1.05 -9.05
C LEU A 231 -28.93 0.13 -8.63
N ILE A 232 -29.37 0.93 -7.65
CA ILE A 232 -28.59 2.06 -7.16
C ILE A 232 -27.31 1.57 -6.46
N LYS A 233 -27.41 0.58 -5.58
CA LYS A 233 -26.24 -0.02 -4.92
C LYS A 233 -25.21 -0.54 -5.92
N LYS A 234 -25.69 -1.27 -6.94
CA LYS A 234 -24.83 -1.76 -8.02
C LYS A 234 -24.15 -0.62 -8.79
N LYS A 235 -24.91 0.41 -9.19
CA LYS A 235 -24.36 1.57 -9.91
C LYS A 235 -23.35 2.37 -9.07
N LEU A 236 -23.54 2.46 -7.76
CA LEU A 236 -22.58 3.12 -6.87
C LEU A 236 -21.27 2.33 -6.80
N ALA A 237 -21.34 1.01 -6.65
CA ALA A 237 -20.17 0.15 -6.66
C ALA A 237 -19.43 0.21 -8.01
N GLU A 238 -20.13 0.11 -9.14
CA GLU A 238 -19.58 0.27 -10.49
C GLU A 238 -18.95 1.65 -10.70
N GLY A 239 -19.59 2.69 -10.20
CA GLY A 239 -19.06 4.07 -10.27
C GLY A 239 -17.74 4.28 -9.53
N LEU A 240 -17.46 3.44 -8.55
CA LEU A 240 -16.18 3.39 -7.82
C LEU A 240 -15.21 2.32 -8.35
N GLY A 241 -15.65 1.43 -9.25
CA GLY A 241 -14.88 0.27 -9.70
C GLY A 241 -14.76 -0.84 -8.65
N LEU A 242 -15.69 -0.87 -7.68
CA LEU A 242 -15.65 -1.79 -6.54
C LEU A 242 -16.76 -2.85 -6.59
N GLU A 243 -17.42 -3.03 -7.72
CA GLU A 243 -18.52 -3.98 -7.89
C GLU A 243 -18.09 -5.45 -7.81
N GLN A 244 -16.78 -5.71 -7.91
CA GLN A 244 -16.18 -7.04 -7.74
C GLN A 244 -15.53 -7.21 -6.38
N ALA A 245 -15.51 -6.16 -5.56
CA ALA A 245 -14.84 -6.19 -4.27
C ALA A 245 -15.63 -7.05 -3.27
N ARG A 246 -15.02 -8.13 -2.82
CA ARG A 246 -15.54 -8.99 -1.76
C ARG A 246 -15.04 -8.60 -0.36
N VAL A 247 -13.92 -7.87 -0.32
CA VAL A 247 -13.37 -7.28 0.89
C VAL A 247 -13.08 -5.81 0.65
N LEU A 248 -13.69 -4.96 1.45
CA LEU A 248 -13.40 -3.53 1.53
C LEU A 248 -12.82 -3.25 2.90
N GLY A 249 -11.61 -2.74 2.96
CA GLY A 249 -10.91 -2.49 4.23
C GLY A 249 -10.74 -1.01 4.52
N CYS A 250 -10.74 -0.67 5.81
CA CYS A 250 -10.39 0.66 6.31
C CYS A 250 -9.51 0.53 7.55
N GLY A 251 -8.40 1.26 7.59
CA GLY A 251 -7.49 1.24 8.73
C GLY A 251 -6.51 2.40 8.72
N SER A 252 -5.44 2.27 9.49
CA SER A 252 -4.34 3.24 9.64
C SER A 252 -4.73 4.58 10.28
N ALA A 253 -6.01 4.86 10.50
CA ALA A 253 -6.53 6.01 11.24
C ALA A 253 -7.95 5.72 11.74
N PRO A 254 -8.43 6.41 12.80
CA PRO A 254 -9.80 6.27 13.25
C PRO A 254 -10.82 6.63 12.16
N VAL A 255 -11.82 5.79 11.98
CA VAL A 255 -12.94 6.02 11.07
C VAL A 255 -14.22 6.31 11.85
N SER A 256 -15.05 7.24 11.37
CA SER A 256 -16.31 7.54 12.08
C SER A 256 -17.34 6.43 11.84
N PRO A 257 -18.05 5.97 12.88
CA PRO A 257 -19.13 5.01 12.72
C PRO A 257 -20.18 5.47 11.69
N ALA A 258 -20.50 6.76 11.66
CA ALA A 258 -21.45 7.31 10.70
C ALA A 258 -21.03 7.14 9.24
N LEU A 259 -19.72 7.16 8.95
CA LEU A 259 -19.19 6.88 7.61
C LEU A 259 -19.38 5.40 7.24
N LEU A 260 -19.10 4.50 8.16
CA LEU A 260 -19.26 3.06 7.96
C LEU A 260 -20.74 2.67 7.81
N ASP A 261 -21.63 3.23 8.64
CA ASP A 261 -23.08 3.04 8.54
C ASP A 261 -23.61 3.54 7.19
N TRP A 262 -23.10 4.67 6.71
CA TRP A 262 -23.46 5.18 5.40
C TRP A 262 -23.09 4.20 4.28
N TYR A 263 -21.84 3.70 4.29
CA TYR A 263 -21.39 2.70 3.30
C TYR A 263 -22.19 1.40 3.39
N HIS A 264 -22.46 0.93 4.60
CA HIS A 264 -23.30 -0.23 4.82
C HIS A 264 -24.72 -0.03 4.22
N SER A 265 -25.32 1.16 4.40
CA SER A 265 -26.64 1.49 3.85
C SER A 265 -26.69 1.41 2.31
N VAL A 266 -25.59 1.73 1.64
CA VAL A 266 -25.46 1.67 0.18
C VAL A 266 -24.91 0.33 -0.31
N GLY A 267 -24.72 -0.65 0.59
CA GLY A 267 -24.36 -2.03 0.24
C GLY A 267 -22.85 -2.28 0.10
N LEU A 268 -22.01 -1.35 0.58
CA LEU A 268 -20.57 -1.49 0.65
C LEU A 268 -20.15 -1.70 2.11
N ASN A 269 -19.86 -2.94 2.47
CA ASN A 269 -19.50 -3.30 3.84
C ASN A 269 -18.00 -3.08 4.07
N ILE A 270 -17.63 -1.96 4.66
CA ILE A 270 -16.25 -1.64 4.96
C ILE A 270 -15.84 -2.30 6.27
N THR A 271 -14.83 -3.16 6.21
CA THR A 271 -14.22 -3.86 7.33
C THR A 271 -13.18 -2.96 8.00
N GLU A 272 -13.32 -2.71 9.29
CA GLU A 272 -12.32 -1.98 10.06
C GLU A 272 -11.18 -2.89 10.45
N ALA A 273 -9.95 -2.36 10.40
CA ALA A 273 -8.76 -3.03 10.88
C ALA A 273 -7.92 -2.06 11.74
N TRP A 274 -7.34 -2.58 12.79
CA TRP A 274 -6.38 -1.87 13.62
C TRP A 274 -5.08 -2.66 13.73
N GLY A 275 -3.96 -1.94 13.69
CA GLY A 275 -2.63 -2.50 13.88
C GLY A 275 -1.58 -1.40 13.94
N MET A 276 -0.37 -1.78 14.30
CA MET A 276 0.81 -0.92 14.37
C MET A 276 1.89 -1.47 13.43
N THR A 277 2.92 -0.69 13.14
CA THR A 277 4.06 -1.15 12.35
C THR A 277 4.72 -2.36 13.00
N GLU A 278 4.88 -2.33 14.31
CA GLU A 278 5.52 -3.39 15.11
C GLU A 278 4.68 -4.69 15.18
N SER A 279 3.37 -4.61 14.90
CA SER A 279 2.47 -5.76 14.81
C SER A 279 2.09 -6.11 13.37
N PHE A 280 2.84 -5.63 12.37
CA PHE A 280 2.59 -5.87 10.94
C PHE A 280 1.19 -5.45 10.48
N ALA A 281 0.63 -4.38 11.07
CA ALA A 281 -0.72 -3.87 10.80
C ALA A 281 -1.84 -4.94 10.90
N TYR A 282 -1.56 -6.11 11.48
CA TYR A 282 -2.49 -7.24 11.57
C TYR A 282 -2.71 -7.64 13.03
N SER A 283 -3.40 -6.79 13.78
CA SER A 283 -3.75 -7.06 15.18
C SER A 283 -5.23 -7.42 15.33
N THR A 284 -6.13 -6.59 14.79
CA THR A 284 -7.57 -6.82 14.81
C THR A 284 -8.21 -6.43 13.48
N ILE A 285 -9.26 -7.16 13.09
CA ILE A 285 -10.03 -6.89 11.87
C ILE A 285 -11.48 -7.34 12.07
N ASN A 286 -12.43 -6.51 11.67
CA ASN A 286 -13.86 -6.83 11.68
C ASN A 286 -14.23 -7.70 10.45
N TYR A 287 -13.66 -8.90 10.35
CA TYR A 287 -13.91 -9.83 9.24
C TYR A 287 -14.25 -11.24 9.78
N PRO A 288 -15.28 -11.93 9.24
CA PRO A 288 -16.25 -11.40 8.28
C PRO A 288 -17.01 -10.19 8.85
N PHE A 289 -17.43 -9.28 7.97
CA PHE A 289 -18.07 -8.02 8.37
C PHE A 289 -19.26 -8.25 9.31
N ARG A 290 -19.26 -7.52 10.42
CA ARG A 290 -20.31 -7.53 11.43
C ARG A 290 -20.74 -6.10 11.73
N ALA A 291 -22.00 -5.77 11.42
CA ALA A 291 -22.53 -4.43 11.62
C ALA A 291 -22.62 -4.04 13.12
N ASP A 292 -22.78 -5.02 14.02
CA ASP A 292 -22.76 -4.83 15.48
C ASP A 292 -21.36 -4.54 16.04
N LYS A 293 -20.31 -4.54 15.21
CA LYS A 293 -18.91 -4.30 15.54
C LYS A 293 -18.34 -3.06 14.84
N ILE A 294 -19.19 -2.24 14.23
CA ILE A 294 -18.77 -0.97 13.64
C ILE A 294 -18.29 -0.03 14.74
N GLY A 295 -17.07 0.52 14.59
CA GLY A 295 -16.48 1.47 15.51
C GLY A 295 -15.97 0.88 16.83
N THR A 296 -15.66 -0.43 16.86
CA THR A 296 -15.13 -1.11 18.07
C THR A 296 -13.65 -1.47 17.93
#